data_950677673f323898e1081f7ee2cdc392
#
_entry.id   950677673f323898e1081f7ee2cdc392
#
_cell.length_a   1.000
_cell.length_b   1.000
_cell.length_c   1.000
_cell.angle_alpha   90.00
_cell.angle_beta   90.00
_cell.angle_gamma   90.00
#
_symmetry.space_group_name_H-M   'P 1'
#
loop_
_entity.id
_entity.type
_entity.pdbx_description
1 polymer ?
#
loop_
_entity_poly.entity_id
_entity_poly.type
_entity_poly.pdbx_seq_one_letter_code
_entity_poly.pdbx_strand_id
1 'polypeptide(L)'
;MSKKRVCSLLLIFALVLASFNVNLVEANAAAKPNIKRVTLVSSVTTSVSWNKVSGASKYEVYCAKNNGNFKRVKTTKGTSCSFKKLDLGTKYSYKIRAIVKGKKGAFSNTKSITTKDWAYLLDVEEPYKTPYRYNTDPFTIAGERFNHGFTYYNLNKQDAYFNLKGKYSKMTFC
;
A
#
# COMPACT_ATOMS: atom_id res chain seq x y z
N MET A 1 -6.61 71.48 -4.93
CA MET A 1 -5.81 70.56 -5.77
C MET A 1 -6.42 70.52 -7.16
N SER A 2 -5.62 70.77 -8.20
CA SER A 2 -6.12 70.84 -9.58
C SER A 2 -6.56 69.47 -10.07
N LYS A 3 -7.72 69.43 -10.78
CA LYS A 3 -8.28 68.21 -11.36
C LYS A 3 -7.26 67.42 -12.21
N LYS A 4 -6.28 68.10 -12.83
CA LYS A 4 -5.18 67.50 -13.59
C LYS A 4 -4.21 66.69 -12.73
N ARG A 5 -3.95 67.07 -11.47
CA ARG A 5 -3.07 66.31 -10.55
C ARG A 5 -3.75 65.04 -10.00
N VAL A 6 -5.08 65.06 -9.82
CA VAL A 6 -5.83 63.88 -9.38
C VAL A 6 -5.91 62.83 -10.49
N CYS A 7 -6.10 63.26 -11.75
CA CYS A 7 -6.10 62.33 -12.90
C CYS A 7 -4.72 61.65 -13.11
N SER A 8 -3.61 62.40 -12.91
CA SER A 8 -2.26 61.86 -13.04
C SER A 8 -1.94 60.81 -11.95
N LEU A 9 -2.40 61.07 -10.71
CA LEU A 9 -2.22 60.14 -9.60
C LEU A 9 -3.03 58.82 -9.79
N LEU A 10 -4.23 58.94 -10.34
CA LEU A 10 -5.07 57.77 -10.65
C LEU A 10 -4.48 56.92 -11.79
N LEU A 11 -3.88 57.54 -12.80
CA LEU A 11 -3.18 56.83 -13.89
C LEU A 11 -1.93 56.09 -13.40
N ILE A 12 -1.15 56.72 -12.52
CA ILE A 12 0.03 56.09 -11.92
C ILE A 12 -0.37 54.90 -11.03
N PHE A 13 -1.44 55.03 -10.27
CA PHE A 13 -1.95 53.92 -9.43
C PHE A 13 -2.48 52.74 -10.26
N ALA A 14 -3.14 53.02 -11.39
CA ALA A 14 -3.58 52.03 -12.34
C ALA A 14 -2.41 51.31 -13.03
N LEU A 15 -1.33 52.02 -13.37
CA LEU A 15 -0.13 51.45 -13.96
C LEU A 15 0.64 50.58 -12.94
N VAL A 16 0.70 50.99 -11.69
CA VAL A 16 1.31 50.18 -10.61
C VAL A 16 0.52 48.89 -10.33
N LEU A 17 -0.80 48.96 -10.39
CA LEU A 17 -1.64 47.74 -10.27
C LEU A 17 -1.51 46.80 -11.49
N ALA A 18 -1.28 47.33 -12.69
CA ALA A 18 -1.05 46.56 -13.91
C ALA A 18 0.33 45.86 -13.93
N SER A 19 1.33 46.42 -13.22
CA SER A 19 2.65 45.77 -13.11
C SER A 19 2.74 44.69 -12.03
N PHE A 20 1.75 44.58 -11.14
CA PHE A 20 1.53 43.37 -10.34
C PHE A 20 0.83 42.31 -11.20
N ASN A 21 1.48 41.86 -12.27
CA ASN A 21 1.24 40.51 -12.78
C ASN A 21 1.68 39.57 -11.66
N VAL A 22 0.83 39.37 -10.66
CA VAL A 22 0.86 38.20 -9.83
C VAL A 22 0.59 37.06 -10.82
N ASN A 23 1.65 36.48 -11.37
CA ASN A 23 1.60 35.15 -11.86
C ASN A 23 1.13 34.32 -10.66
N LEU A 24 -0.17 34.19 -10.48
CA LEU A 24 -0.76 33.09 -9.78
C LEU A 24 -0.27 31.85 -10.55
N VAL A 25 0.94 31.42 -10.20
CA VAL A 25 1.35 30.06 -10.47
C VAL A 25 0.24 29.27 -9.77
N GLU A 26 -0.78 28.92 -10.57
CA GLU A 26 -1.68 27.86 -10.15
C GLU A 26 -0.77 26.80 -9.63
N ALA A 27 -0.75 26.65 -8.32
CA ALA A 27 -0.14 25.48 -7.70
C ALA A 27 -0.96 24.34 -8.26
N ASN A 28 -0.52 23.83 -9.42
CA ASN A 28 -1.11 22.69 -10.08
C ASN A 28 -0.93 21.58 -9.07
N ALA A 29 -1.94 21.50 -8.17
CA ALA A 29 -1.94 20.57 -7.08
C ALA A 29 -1.84 19.21 -7.75
N ALA A 30 -0.65 18.60 -7.66
CA ALA A 30 -0.37 17.34 -8.33
C ALA A 30 -1.56 16.42 -8.06
N ALA A 31 -2.21 15.96 -9.13
CA ALA A 31 -3.42 15.16 -9.03
C ALA A 31 -3.20 14.05 -8.01
N LYS A 32 -4.07 13.94 -7.01
CA LYS A 32 -3.93 12.94 -5.96
C LYS A 32 -4.16 11.55 -6.55
N PRO A 33 -3.38 10.53 -6.16
CA PRO A 33 -3.69 9.16 -6.52
C PRO A 33 -5.08 8.76 -5.98
N ASN A 34 -5.70 7.79 -6.61
CA ASN A 34 -6.91 7.13 -6.08
C ASN A 34 -6.62 5.63 -5.94
N ILE A 35 -6.77 5.08 -4.74
CA ILE A 35 -6.61 3.65 -4.52
C ILE A 35 -7.78 2.93 -5.19
N LYS A 36 -7.47 2.14 -6.22
CA LYS A 36 -8.45 1.31 -6.94
C LYS A 36 -8.89 0.14 -6.06
N ARG A 37 -7.91 -0.63 -5.58
CA ARG A 37 -8.18 -1.89 -4.89
C ARG A 37 -7.16 -2.12 -3.78
N VAL A 38 -7.64 -2.72 -2.70
CA VAL A 38 -6.84 -3.41 -1.68
C VAL A 38 -7.42 -4.81 -1.57
N THR A 39 -6.59 -5.83 -1.75
CA THR A 39 -7.02 -7.25 -1.71
C THR A 39 -6.10 -8.07 -0.82
N LEU A 40 -6.65 -9.11 -0.24
CA LEU A 40 -5.86 -10.20 0.34
C LEU A 40 -5.35 -11.09 -0.81
N VAL A 41 -4.06 -11.35 -0.81
CA VAL A 41 -3.39 -12.32 -1.70
C VAL A 41 -3.23 -13.65 -0.96
N SER A 42 -2.95 -13.59 0.33
CA SER A 42 -3.01 -14.70 1.27
C SER A 42 -3.53 -14.19 2.62
N SER A 43 -3.63 -15.06 3.62
CA SER A 43 -4.08 -14.69 4.97
C SER A 43 -3.26 -13.56 5.59
N VAL A 44 -1.98 -13.45 5.24
CA VAL A 44 -1.00 -12.48 5.78
C VAL A 44 -0.35 -11.61 4.71
N THR A 45 -0.94 -11.56 3.51
CA THR A 45 -0.39 -10.77 2.39
C THR A 45 -1.48 -9.91 1.77
N THR A 46 -1.23 -8.63 1.64
CA THR A 46 -2.13 -7.70 0.94
C THR A 46 -1.49 -7.15 -0.32
N SER A 47 -2.30 -6.83 -1.32
CA SER A 47 -1.92 -6.08 -2.50
C SER A 47 -2.73 -4.79 -2.60
N VAL A 48 -2.05 -3.69 -2.91
CA VAL A 48 -2.64 -2.36 -3.05
C VAL A 48 -2.34 -1.84 -4.45
N SER A 49 -3.36 -1.34 -5.16
CA SER A 49 -3.22 -0.74 -6.48
C SER A 49 -3.94 0.60 -6.59
N TRP A 50 -3.42 1.50 -7.41
CA TRP A 50 -3.92 2.87 -7.59
C TRP A 50 -3.79 3.39 -9.01
N ASN A 51 -4.42 4.53 -9.29
CA ASN A 51 -4.31 5.18 -10.57
C ASN A 51 -2.93 5.81 -10.76
N LYS A 52 -2.41 5.74 -11.99
CA LYS A 52 -1.26 6.54 -12.39
C LYS A 52 -1.62 8.03 -12.30
N VAL A 53 -0.70 8.82 -11.77
CA VAL A 53 -0.76 10.27 -11.74
C VAL A 53 0.21 10.81 -12.79
N SER A 54 -0.27 11.70 -13.65
CA SER A 54 0.56 12.31 -14.70
C SER A 54 1.74 13.05 -14.09
N GLY A 55 2.92 12.89 -14.66
CA GLY A 55 4.15 13.53 -14.18
C GLY A 55 4.70 12.95 -12.85
N ALA A 56 4.07 11.94 -12.27
CA ALA A 56 4.59 11.30 -11.05
C ALA A 56 5.86 10.50 -11.35
N SER A 57 6.94 10.83 -10.66
CA SER A 57 8.21 10.10 -10.72
C SER A 57 8.23 8.89 -9.79
N LYS A 58 7.49 8.94 -8.69
CA LYS A 58 7.35 7.88 -7.69
C LYS A 58 6.14 8.11 -6.80
N TYR A 59 5.78 7.10 -6.03
CA TYR A 59 4.70 7.12 -5.04
C TYR A 59 5.25 6.73 -3.67
N GLU A 60 4.76 7.39 -2.64
CA GLU A 60 4.97 7.01 -1.25
C GLU A 60 3.70 6.35 -0.73
N VAL A 61 3.82 5.13 -0.23
CA VAL A 61 2.74 4.35 0.36
C VAL A 61 2.85 4.40 1.86
N TYR A 62 1.75 4.75 2.50
CA TYR A 62 1.61 4.83 3.95
C TYR A 62 0.62 3.78 4.43
N CYS A 63 0.92 3.18 5.56
CA CYS A 63 0.09 2.17 6.21
C CYS A 63 -0.12 2.53 7.67
N ALA A 64 -1.33 2.27 8.17
CA ALA A 64 -1.69 2.29 9.57
C ALA A 64 -2.25 0.93 9.97
N LYS A 65 -1.89 0.44 11.16
CA LYS A 65 -2.38 -0.79 11.79
C LYS A 65 -3.41 -0.43 12.86
N ASN A 66 -4.57 -1.11 12.87
CA ASN A 66 -5.62 -0.98 13.89
C ASN A 66 -6.00 0.48 14.21
N ASN A 67 -6.23 1.29 13.16
CA ASN A 67 -6.56 2.73 13.26
C ASN A 67 -5.45 3.60 13.89
N GLY A 68 -4.23 3.08 14.04
CA GLY A 68 -3.08 3.84 14.51
C GLY A 68 -2.55 4.85 13.49
N ASN A 69 -1.40 5.42 13.79
CA ASN A 69 -0.77 6.43 12.95
C ASN A 69 -0.24 5.87 11.63
N PHE A 70 -0.42 6.62 10.55
CA PHE A 70 0.14 6.29 9.25
C PHE A 70 1.66 6.48 9.23
N LYS A 71 2.37 5.39 8.93
CA LYS A 71 3.82 5.41 8.68
C LYS A 71 4.08 5.10 7.21
N ARG A 72 5.12 5.75 6.63
CA ARG A 72 5.55 5.43 5.27
C ARG A 72 6.21 4.04 5.27
N VAL A 73 5.63 3.12 4.52
CA VAL A 73 6.07 1.71 4.46
C VAL A 73 6.76 1.35 3.15
N LYS A 74 6.52 2.12 2.09
CA LYS A 74 7.16 1.86 0.78
C LYS A 74 7.24 3.11 -0.08
N THR A 75 8.26 3.15 -0.94
CA THR A 75 8.36 4.09 -2.07
C THR A 75 8.52 3.24 -3.34
N THR A 76 7.75 3.55 -4.39
CA THR A 76 7.77 2.79 -5.65
C THR A 76 7.51 3.69 -6.85
N LYS A 77 8.01 3.30 -8.02
CA LYS A 77 7.67 3.95 -9.31
C LYS A 77 6.41 3.32 -9.94
N GLY A 78 6.06 2.10 -9.54
CA GLY A 78 4.86 1.40 -10.02
C GLY A 78 3.57 1.94 -9.41
N THR A 79 2.44 1.43 -9.88
CA THR A 79 1.08 1.77 -9.41
C THR A 79 0.44 0.65 -8.58
N SER A 80 1.25 -0.28 -8.11
CA SER A 80 0.85 -1.34 -7.18
C SER A 80 2.01 -1.77 -6.30
N CYS A 81 1.70 -2.38 -5.17
CA CYS A 81 2.67 -3.05 -4.32
C CYS A 81 1.99 -4.06 -3.40
N SER A 82 2.77 -5.03 -2.91
CA SER A 82 2.32 -6.02 -1.94
C SER A 82 3.07 -5.88 -0.63
N PHE A 83 2.40 -6.26 0.45
CA PHE A 83 2.93 -6.31 1.81
C PHE A 83 2.71 -7.71 2.34
N LYS A 84 3.81 -8.36 2.74
CA LYS A 84 3.83 -9.75 3.23
C LYS A 84 4.07 -9.80 4.73
N LYS A 85 3.84 -10.97 5.34
CA LYS A 85 4.09 -11.24 6.77
C LYS A 85 3.33 -10.26 7.68
N LEU A 86 2.11 -9.95 7.30
CA LEU A 86 1.21 -9.12 8.09
C LEU A 86 0.65 -9.95 9.27
N ASP A 87 0.31 -9.28 10.37
CA ASP A 87 -0.32 -9.96 11.49
C ASP A 87 -1.73 -10.44 11.13
N LEU A 88 -2.14 -11.57 11.67
CA LEU A 88 -3.48 -12.12 11.49
C LEU A 88 -4.54 -11.26 12.21
N GLY A 89 -5.79 -11.35 11.77
CA GLY A 89 -6.93 -10.66 12.37
C GLY A 89 -6.77 -9.13 12.47
N THR A 90 -5.88 -8.53 11.70
CA THR A 90 -5.43 -7.15 11.88
C THR A 90 -5.92 -6.27 10.75
N LYS A 91 -6.51 -5.11 11.09
CA LYS A 91 -6.93 -4.10 10.13
C LYS A 91 -5.74 -3.27 9.67
N TYR A 92 -5.51 -3.23 8.37
CA TYR A 92 -4.52 -2.39 7.70
C TYR A 92 -5.20 -1.35 6.83
N SER A 93 -4.83 -0.08 7.02
CA SER A 93 -5.34 1.05 6.25
C SER A 93 -4.22 1.64 5.41
N TYR A 94 -4.48 1.92 4.14
CA TYR A 94 -3.49 2.43 3.20
C TYR A 94 -3.91 3.78 2.65
N LYS A 95 -2.95 4.70 2.51
CA LYS A 95 -3.05 5.93 1.72
C LYS A 95 -1.75 6.18 0.97
N ILE A 96 -1.85 6.87 -0.15
CA ILE A 96 -0.74 7.02 -1.10
C ILE A 96 -0.65 8.48 -1.52
N ARG A 97 0.56 8.97 -1.78
CA ARG A 97 0.76 10.24 -2.46
C ARG A 97 1.76 10.11 -3.59
N ALA A 98 1.58 10.89 -4.63
CA ALA A 98 2.50 11.01 -5.74
C ALA A 98 3.60 12.04 -5.43
N ILE A 99 4.79 11.81 -5.99
CA ILE A 99 5.87 12.79 -6.03
C ILE A 99 6.00 13.26 -7.49
N VAL A 100 5.70 14.53 -7.73
CA VAL A 100 5.75 15.16 -9.05
C VAL A 100 6.77 16.27 -9.03
N LYS A 101 7.76 16.24 -9.94
CA LYS A 101 8.86 17.22 -9.98
C LYS A 101 9.53 17.41 -8.61
N GLY A 102 9.73 16.33 -7.87
CA GLY A 102 10.32 16.33 -6.52
C GLY A 102 9.39 16.78 -5.39
N LYS A 103 8.24 17.36 -5.69
CA LYS A 103 7.27 17.85 -4.70
C LYS A 103 6.28 16.75 -4.30
N LYS A 104 5.91 16.72 -3.02
CA LYS A 104 4.93 15.80 -2.45
C LYS A 104 3.52 16.28 -2.75
N GLY A 105 2.73 15.46 -3.45
CA GLY A 105 1.32 15.73 -3.72
C GLY A 105 0.40 15.40 -2.55
N ALA A 106 -0.89 15.66 -2.71
CA ALA A 106 -1.93 15.32 -1.75
C ALA A 106 -2.05 13.77 -1.60
N PHE A 107 -2.54 13.34 -0.44
CA PHE A 107 -2.84 11.93 -0.19
C PHE A 107 -4.10 11.49 -0.94
N SER A 108 -4.12 10.22 -1.34
CA SER A 108 -5.28 9.52 -1.86
C SER A 108 -6.41 9.43 -0.82
N ASN A 109 -7.57 8.91 -1.25
CA ASN A 109 -8.51 8.26 -0.35
C ASN A 109 -7.80 7.17 0.47
N THR A 110 -8.35 6.87 1.65
CA THR A 110 -7.90 5.73 2.47
C THR A 110 -8.76 4.52 2.14
N LYS A 111 -8.12 3.36 1.93
CA LYS A 111 -8.81 2.06 1.88
C LYS A 111 -8.20 1.12 2.90
N SER A 112 -9.06 0.32 3.51
CA SER A 112 -8.68 -0.62 4.57
C SER A 112 -9.04 -2.04 4.17
N ILE A 113 -8.32 -3.00 4.77
CA ILE A 113 -8.60 -4.42 4.70
C ILE A 113 -8.20 -5.06 6.03
N THR A 114 -8.94 -6.07 6.45
CA THR A 114 -8.56 -6.88 7.62
C THR A 114 -7.98 -8.20 7.10
N THR A 115 -6.82 -8.58 7.62
CA THR A 115 -6.24 -9.91 7.36
C THR A 115 -7.12 -10.98 7.96
N LYS A 116 -7.01 -12.22 7.48
CA LYS A 116 -7.72 -13.33 8.11
C LYS A 116 -7.21 -13.55 9.53
N ASP A 117 -8.03 -14.06 10.39
CA ASP A 117 -7.68 -14.46 11.77
C ASP A 117 -7.00 -15.85 11.83
N TRP A 118 -6.93 -16.52 10.69
CA TRP A 118 -6.28 -17.82 10.50
C TRP A 118 -5.38 -17.80 9.25
N ALA A 119 -4.40 -18.67 9.21
CA ALA A 119 -3.55 -18.89 8.05
C ALA A 119 -3.13 -20.35 7.95
N TYR A 120 -2.79 -20.79 6.75
CA TYR A 120 -2.03 -22.02 6.60
C TYR A 120 -0.62 -21.83 7.16
N LEU A 121 -0.10 -22.86 7.80
CA LEU A 121 1.21 -22.79 8.44
C LEU A 121 2.30 -22.40 7.44
N LEU A 122 2.27 -22.93 6.23
CA LEU A 122 3.24 -22.60 5.16
C LEU A 122 3.11 -21.18 4.60
N ASP A 123 1.98 -20.51 4.83
CA ASP A 123 1.83 -19.10 4.43
C ASP A 123 2.54 -18.13 5.38
N VAL A 124 2.81 -18.56 6.61
CA VAL A 124 3.31 -17.69 7.68
C VAL A 124 4.72 -18.04 8.16
N GLU A 125 5.06 -19.32 8.14
CA GLU A 125 6.39 -19.79 8.56
C GLU A 125 6.88 -20.86 7.60
N GLU A 126 8.17 -20.81 7.28
CA GLU A 126 8.83 -21.88 6.55
C GLU A 126 9.33 -22.97 7.53
N PRO A 127 9.26 -24.25 7.17
CA PRO A 127 9.82 -25.30 8.01
C PRO A 127 11.34 -25.10 8.13
N TYR A 128 11.85 -25.06 9.37
CA TYR A 128 13.30 -24.93 9.60
C TYR A 128 14.05 -26.26 9.48
N LYS A 129 13.31 -27.37 9.52
CA LYS A 129 13.84 -28.71 9.33
C LYS A 129 12.77 -29.57 8.66
N THR A 130 13.04 -29.99 7.45
CA THR A 130 12.21 -30.97 6.74
C THR A 130 13.07 -31.72 5.72
N PRO A 131 12.99 -33.02 5.67
CA PRO A 131 13.58 -33.81 4.60
C PRO A 131 12.73 -33.77 3.32
N TYR A 132 11.57 -33.13 3.34
CA TYR A 132 10.64 -33.07 2.23
C TYR A 132 10.70 -31.75 1.49
N ARG A 133 10.37 -31.83 0.21
CA ARG A 133 9.89 -30.65 -0.52
C ARG A 133 8.42 -30.42 -0.14
N TYR A 134 8.11 -29.29 0.48
CA TYR A 134 6.73 -28.85 0.55
C TYR A 134 6.28 -28.38 -0.83
N ASN A 135 5.09 -28.77 -1.23
CA ASN A 135 4.55 -28.41 -2.53
C ASN A 135 3.81 -27.08 -2.43
N THR A 136 4.27 -26.09 -3.21
CA THR A 136 3.56 -24.81 -3.39
C THR A 136 2.61 -24.84 -4.58
N ASP A 137 2.66 -25.91 -5.40
CA ASP A 137 1.73 -26.10 -6.50
C ASP A 137 0.37 -26.55 -5.99
N PRO A 138 -0.72 -26.11 -6.61
CA PRO A 138 -2.05 -26.58 -6.27
C PRO A 138 -2.20 -28.07 -6.48
N PHE A 139 -2.82 -28.76 -5.52
CA PHE A 139 -3.15 -30.17 -5.63
C PHE A 139 -4.60 -30.43 -5.17
N THR A 140 -5.14 -31.58 -5.54
CA THR A 140 -6.54 -31.94 -5.26
C THR A 140 -6.59 -33.20 -4.40
N ILE A 141 -7.36 -33.13 -3.31
CA ILE A 141 -7.69 -34.31 -2.48
C ILE A 141 -9.22 -34.43 -2.41
N ALA A 142 -9.75 -35.59 -2.73
CA ALA A 142 -11.18 -35.85 -2.70
C ALA A 142 -12.05 -34.82 -3.47
N GLY A 143 -11.52 -34.29 -4.58
CA GLY A 143 -12.20 -33.28 -5.41
C GLY A 143 -12.02 -31.84 -4.95
N GLU A 144 -11.45 -31.58 -3.77
CA GLU A 144 -11.12 -30.24 -3.29
C GLU A 144 -9.71 -29.82 -3.69
N ARG A 145 -9.57 -28.59 -4.15
CA ARG A 145 -8.29 -28.04 -4.57
C ARG A 145 -7.62 -27.32 -3.42
N PHE A 146 -6.37 -27.71 -3.14
CA PHE A 146 -5.49 -27.08 -2.15
C PHE A 146 -4.36 -26.37 -2.85
N ASN A 147 -3.98 -25.19 -2.35
CA ASN A 147 -2.88 -24.40 -2.91
C ASN A 147 -1.55 -24.61 -2.19
N HIS A 148 -1.56 -25.30 -1.04
CA HIS A 148 -0.39 -25.55 -0.21
C HIS A 148 -0.55 -26.89 0.51
N GLY A 149 0.52 -27.63 0.64
CA GLY A 149 0.50 -28.90 1.37
C GLY A 149 1.87 -29.58 1.39
N PHE A 150 1.89 -30.72 2.04
CA PHE A 150 3.04 -31.62 2.02
C PHE A 150 2.76 -32.77 1.08
N THR A 151 3.69 -33.07 0.18
CA THR A 151 3.61 -34.27 -0.65
C THR A 151 4.47 -35.35 -0.02
N TYR A 152 3.86 -36.48 0.28
CA TYR A 152 4.54 -37.66 0.79
C TYR A 152 5.01 -38.54 -0.38
N TYR A 153 6.31 -38.71 -0.50
CA TYR A 153 6.88 -39.65 -1.48
C TYR A 153 7.41 -40.93 -0.85
N ASN A 154 7.44 -41.05 0.49
CA ASN A 154 7.94 -42.28 1.13
C ASN A 154 7.31 -42.51 2.52
N LEU A 155 7.03 -43.76 2.83
CA LEU A 155 6.28 -44.23 4.02
C LEU A 155 7.09 -44.25 5.34
N ASN A 156 8.31 -43.78 5.34
CA ASN A 156 9.11 -43.64 6.56
C ASN A 156 8.68 -42.40 7.31
N LYS A 157 8.34 -42.54 8.60
CA LYS A 157 7.98 -41.42 9.50
C LYS A 157 9.04 -40.35 9.42
N GLN A 158 8.69 -39.20 8.88
CA GLN A 158 9.54 -38.04 8.85
C GLN A 158 8.73 -36.83 9.31
N ASP A 159 9.34 -36.00 10.12
CA ASP A 159 8.67 -34.85 10.74
C ASP A 159 9.14 -33.55 10.08
N ALA A 160 8.22 -32.63 9.87
CA ALA A 160 8.53 -31.26 9.54
C ALA A 160 8.42 -30.40 10.81
N TYR A 161 9.41 -29.57 11.05
CA TYR A 161 9.48 -28.76 12.26
C TYR A 161 9.28 -27.29 11.91
N PHE A 162 8.43 -26.62 12.67
CA PHE A 162 8.15 -25.20 12.54
C PHE A 162 8.42 -24.49 13.87
N ASN A 163 9.07 -23.36 13.79
CA ASN A 163 9.24 -22.50 14.94
C ASN A 163 8.12 -21.45 14.99
N LEU A 164 7.10 -21.72 15.77
CA LEU A 164 5.94 -20.83 15.89
C LEU A 164 6.19 -19.59 16.77
N LYS A 165 7.30 -19.55 17.49
CA LYS A 165 7.73 -18.39 18.31
C LYS A 165 6.63 -17.87 19.26
N GLY A 166 5.78 -18.75 19.76
CA GLY A 166 4.66 -18.40 20.63
C GLY A 166 3.56 -17.55 19.98
N LYS A 167 3.54 -17.40 18.66
CA LYS A 167 2.60 -16.53 17.96
C LYS A 167 1.18 -17.10 17.80
N TYR A 168 1.03 -18.40 17.97
CA TYR A 168 -0.21 -19.12 17.69
C TYR A 168 -0.67 -19.90 18.90
N SER A 169 -1.95 -19.79 19.24
CA SER A 169 -2.55 -20.50 20.39
C SER A 169 -3.27 -21.79 20.00
N LYS A 170 -3.54 -22.00 18.70
CA LYS A 170 -4.28 -23.17 18.21
C LYS A 170 -3.80 -23.58 16.83
N MET A 171 -3.61 -24.89 16.63
CA MET A 171 -3.52 -25.53 15.32
C MET A 171 -4.71 -26.46 15.11
N THR A 172 -5.26 -26.43 13.90
CA THR A 172 -6.31 -27.36 13.47
C THR A 172 -5.76 -28.14 12.28
N PHE A 173 -5.87 -29.45 12.37
CA PHE A 173 -5.51 -30.38 11.28
C PHE A 173 -6.79 -30.80 10.57
N CYS A 174 -6.75 -30.79 9.25
CA CYS A 174 -7.83 -31.25 8.38
C CYS A 174 -7.41 -32.58 7.74
#